data_7c92032b3bef516531f2145e9fb4c97e
#
_entry.id   7c92032b3bef516531f2145e9fb4c97e
#
_cell.length_a   1.000
_cell.length_b   1.000
_cell.length_c   1.000
_cell.angle_alpha   90.00
_cell.angle_beta   90.00
_cell.angle_gamma   90.00
#
_symmetry.space_group_name_H-M   'P 1'
#
loop_
_entity.id
_entity.type
_entity.pdbx_description
1 polymer ?
#
loop_
_entity_poly.entity_id
_entity_poly.type
_entity_poly.pdbx_seq_one_letter_code
_entity_poly.pdbx_strand_id
1 'polypeptide(L)'
;MQDLKRSQRLVTLDKNDWDINPENYAKDENGDFILKKDGTPRKKAGRAKGSKGRGYNYHSETKAKQAAKRSVREKKKKLKAAQDKVSKYKDSIQKTTKALDEEGVFSPEELEALPKSMREEASENVIFKANEGPQEDFLAAGETDVLFGGAAGGGKSYAMLVDPLRYAHRTAHRALILRRSMPELRELIDKSRELYPKAFKGAKYKEVEKLWNFPSGAKVEFGFLERDADVYRYQGQAYSWIGFDEITHLPTEFSWNYLASRLRTTDPEIVPYMRCTANPGGAGAHWVKKRYIDPNPPHESFKGADGLTRKFIPASLQDNPYLARDGRYEQMLKALPPTQRQQLLEGNWDVAEGAAFTEFDRNLHVVTPFDIPINWERVKGIDYGYASESACVWGAVDPSDGTLVIYRELYQKNLLGTDLAQLITNMELEDPFSVQGVLDTACWSRTGTTGPTVGETLVRAGHKLRRADKNRIQGKIQIHEYLKITQSGRPRIQIFNNCPNLIRELQGIPLDKSNPEDVDTKASDHAYDALRYLIMSRPRMSNPLDRMRDIKREQSYAPIDSTFGY
;
A
#
# COMPACT_ATOMS: atom_id res chain seq x y z
N MET A 1 -13.28 -21.89 -3.95
CA MET A 1 -12.97 -22.85 -5.02
C MET A 1 -13.49 -22.45 -6.42
N GLN A 2 -14.63 -21.77 -6.54
CA GLN A 2 -15.09 -21.21 -7.83
C GLN A 2 -14.24 -19.99 -8.25
N ASP A 3 -13.82 -19.17 -7.31
CA ASP A 3 -13.01 -17.98 -7.59
C ASP A 3 -11.54 -18.33 -7.94
N LEU A 4 -10.98 -19.38 -7.35
CA LEU A 4 -9.65 -19.87 -7.77
C LEU A 4 -9.61 -20.37 -9.23
N LYS A 5 -10.70 -20.96 -9.71
CA LYS A 5 -10.77 -21.39 -11.11
C LYS A 5 -10.97 -20.23 -12.10
N ARG A 6 -11.51 -19.08 -11.62
CA ARG A 6 -11.59 -17.86 -12.41
C ARG A 6 -10.25 -17.14 -12.50
N SER A 7 -9.47 -17.15 -11.43
CA SER A 7 -8.15 -16.50 -11.40
C SER A 7 -7.13 -17.22 -12.29
N GLN A 8 -7.12 -18.54 -12.31
CA GLN A 8 -6.18 -19.32 -13.14
C GLN A 8 -6.29 -19.07 -14.65
N ARG A 9 -7.44 -18.57 -15.15
CA ARG A 9 -7.60 -18.26 -16.58
C ARG A 9 -7.01 -16.93 -17.02
N LEU A 10 -6.70 -16.06 -16.09
CA LEU A 10 -6.21 -14.72 -16.40
C LEU A 10 -4.70 -14.60 -16.37
N VAL A 11 -4.04 -15.59 -15.81
CA VAL A 11 -2.58 -15.67 -15.79
C VAL A 11 -2.01 -15.88 -17.17
N THR A 12 -2.81 -16.49 -18.06
CA THR A 12 -2.44 -16.71 -19.47
C THR A 12 -3.57 -16.22 -20.35
N LEU A 13 -3.34 -15.17 -21.12
CA LEU A 13 -4.24 -14.72 -22.17
C LEU A 13 -4.00 -15.60 -23.39
N ASP A 14 -4.95 -16.51 -23.65
CA ASP A 14 -4.97 -17.31 -24.87
C ASP A 14 -5.78 -16.56 -25.94
N LYS A 15 -5.25 -16.48 -27.14
CA LYS A 15 -5.88 -15.84 -28.28
C LYS A 15 -7.25 -16.46 -28.61
N ASN A 16 -7.42 -17.75 -28.37
CA ASN A 16 -8.68 -18.46 -28.60
C ASN A 16 -9.75 -18.12 -27.55
N ASP A 17 -9.38 -17.78 -26.36
CA ASP A 17 -10.33 -17.38 -25.30
C ASP A 17 -10.91 -15.97 -25.55
N TRP A 18 -10.26 -15.16 -26.38
CA TRP A 18 -10.59 -13.76 -26.59
C TRP A 18 -11.01 -13.40 -28.03
N ASP A 19 -10.76 -14.30 -29.01
CA ASP A 19 -11.21 -14.13 -30.40
C ASP A 19 -12.69 -14.51 -30.60
N ILE A 20 -13.37 -14.98 -29.57
CA ILE A 20 -14.75 -15.41 -29.66
C ILE A 20 -15.65 -14.17 -29.61
N ASN A 21 -16.25 -13.88 -30.76
CA ASN A 21 -17.31 -12.88 -30.85
C ASN A 21 -18.41 -13.22 -29.83
N PRO A 22 -18.82 -12.29 -28.94
CA PRO A 22 -19.90 -12.50 -27.97
C PRO A 22 -21.20 -13.04 -28.60
N GLU A 23 -21.50 -12.69 -29.86
CA GLU A 23 -22.63 -13.24 -30.59
C GLU A 23 -22.48 -14.72 -30.95
N ASN A 24 -21.28 -15.19 -31.24
CA ASN A 24 -21.02 -16.61 -31.48
C ASN A 24 -21.01 -17.40 -30.17
N TYR A 25 -20.58 -16.77 -29.12
CA TYR A 25 -20.63 -17.32 -27.75
C TYR A 25 -22.07 -17.50 -27.28
N ALA A 26 -22.94 -16.61 -27.70
CA ALA A 26 -24.36 -16.66 -27.37
C ALA A 26 -25.16 -17.59 -28.26
N LYS A 27 -24.62 -18.03 -29.37
CA LYS A 27 -25.30 -18.88 -30.39
C LYS A 27 -24.87 -20.34 -30.39
N ASP A 28 -23.88 -20.70 -29.60
CA ASP A 28 -23.50 -22.09 -29.45
C ASP A 28 -24.66 -22.87 -28.82
N GLU A 29 -25.24 -23.81 -29.58
CA GLU A 29 -26.35 -24.64 -29.09
C GLU A 29 -26.00 -25.50 -27.89
N ASN A 30 -24.74 -25.75 -27.72
CA ASN A 30 -24.22 -26.40 -26.53
C ASN A 30 -23.88 -25.40 -25.43
N GLY A 31 -24.12 -24.23 -25.73
CA GLY A 31 -24.03 -23.39 -24.72
C GLY A 31 -23.20 -22.33 -24.69
N ASP A 32 -23.25 -21.76 -25.43
CA ASP A 32 -22.89 -20.79 -24.52
C ASP A 32 -22.01 -21.40 -23.47
N PHE A 33 -20.78 -21.59 -23.82
CA PHE A 33 -19.85 -22.27 -22.94
C PHE A 33 -19.82 -21.61 -21.53
N ILE A 34 -20.05 -20.32 -21.45
CA ILE A 34 -20.15 -19.55 -20.22
C ILE A 34 -21.43 -19.85 -19.46
N LEU A 35 -22.58 -19.81 -20.09
CA LEU A 35 -23.88 -20.04 -19.46
C LEU A 35 -24.04 -21.46 -18.94
N LYS A 36 -23.47 -22.45 -19.66
CA LYS A 36 -23.50 -23.82 -19.15
C LYS A 36 -22.55 -24.09 -18.00
N LYS A 37 -21.42 -23.39 -17.95
CA LYS A 37 -20.51 -23.44 -16.79
C LYS A 37 -21.08 -22.70 -15.59
N ASP A 38 -21.86 -21.66 -15.84
CA ASP A 38 -22.51 -20.86 -14.80
C ASP A 38 -23.85 -21.43 -14.36
N GLY A 39 -24.33 -22.52 -14.99
CA GLY A 39 -25.56 -23.21 -14.57
C GLY A 39 -26.86 -22.50 -14.91
N THR A 40 -26.84 -21.43 -15.70
CA THR A 40 -28.04 -20.69 -16.10
C THR A 40 -28.67 -21.27 -17.37
N PRO A 41 -29.91 -21.82 -17.30
CA PRO A 41 -30.57 -22.31 -18.49
C PRO A 41 -31.09 -21.15 -19.34
N ARG A 42 -30.76 -21.12 -20.61
CA ARG A 42 -31.30 -20.15 -21.57
C ARG A 42 -32.81 -20.34 -21.72
N LYS A 43 -33.62 -19.35 -21.39
CA LYS A 43 -35.01 -19.28 -21.78
C LYS A 43 -35.07 -18.98 -23.28
N LYS A 44 -35.48 -19.92 -24.09
CA LYS A 44 -35.90 -19.62 -25.47
C LYS A 44 -37.14 -18.75 -25.42
N ALA A 45 -37.04 -17.52 -25.85
CA ALA A 45 -38.22 -16.70 -26.13
C ALA A 45 -38.92 -17.27 -27.39
N GLY A 46 -39.91 -18.06 -27.16
CA GLY A 46 -40.84 -18.54 -28.20
C GLY A 46 -42.24 -18.24 -27.75
N ARG A 47 -42.81 -17.19 -28.28
CA ARG A 47 -44.22 -16.85 -28.11
C ARG A 47 -45.09 -17.87 -28.85
N ALA A 48 -45.87 -18.67 -28.18
CA ALA A 48 -46.99 -19.37 -28.76
C ALA A 48 -48.31 -18.81 -28.19
N LYS A 49 -49.09 -18.19 -29.07
CA LYS A 49 -50.47 -17.82 -28.82
C LYS A 49 -51.37 -19.07 -28.76
N GLY A 50 -52.13 -19.15 -27.74
CA GLY A 50 -53.51 -19.60 -27.63
C GLY A 50 -53.99 -20.88 -28.25
N SER A 51 -54.44 -21.81 -27.42
CA SER A 51 -55.79 -22.38 -27.59
C SER A 51 -56.22 -23.06 -26.30
N LYS A 52 -57.49 -22.89 -26.00
CA LYS A 52 -58.25 -23.51 -24.93
C LYS A 52 -58.47 -25.00 -25.19
N GLY A 53 -58.49 -25.82 -24.15
CA GLY A 53 -59.22 -27.07 -24.22
C GLY A 53 -58.65 -28.20 -23.37
N ARG A 54 -59.28 -28.41 -22.20
CA ARG A 54 -59.61 -29.65 -21.48
C ARG A 54 -58.91 -30.95 -21.86
N GLY A 55 -58.43 -31.63 -20.83
CA GLY A 55 -58.21 -33.07 -20.86
C GLY A 55 -57.00 -33.48 -20.00
N TYR A 56 -57.27 -33.76 -18.72
CA TYR A 56 -56.30 -34.43 -17.86
C TYR A 56 -56.07 -35.84 -18.36
N ASN A 57 -54.89 -36.15 -18.93
CA ASN A 57 -54.54 -37.46 -19.38
C ASN A 57 -53.40 -38.03 -18.49
N TYR A 58 -53.77 -38.81 -17.51
CA TYR A 58 -52.88 -39.43 -16.50
C TYR A 58 -51.75 -40.33 -17.14
N HIS A 59 -51.91 -40.74 -18.39
CA HIS A 59 -50.95 -41.55 -19.12
C HIS A 59 -49.79 -40.74 -19.76
N SER A 60 -49.96 -39.44 -19.97
CA SER A 60 -48.91 -38.59 -20.56
C SER A 60 -47.84 -38.19 -19.56
N GLU A 61 -48.24 -37.96 -18.32
CA GLU A 61 -47.28 -37.62 -17.24
C GLU A 61 -46.31 -38.77 -16.88
N THR A 62 -46.75 -40.00 -16.97
CA THR A 62 -45.90 -41.19 -16.66
C THR A 62 -44.86 -41.39 -17.74
N LYS A 63 -45.22 -41.17 -19.02
CA LYS A 63 -44.26 -41.23 -20.13
C LYS A 63 -43.24 -40.07 -20.11
N ALA A 64 -43.66 -38.86 -19.76
CA ALA A 64 -42.80 -37.73 -19.59
C ALA A 64 -41.82 -37.90 -18.39
N LYS A 65 -42.30 -38.44 -17.27
CA LYS A 65 -41.43 -38.78 -16.12
C LYS A 65 -40.44 -39.89 -16.44
N GLN A 66 -40.81 -40.90 -17.25
CA GLN A 66 -39.89 -41.94 -17.71
C GLN A 66 -38.86 -41.44 -18.73
N ALA A 67 -39.25 -40.54 -19.65
CA ALA A 67 -38.33 -39.91 -20.60
C ALA A 67 -37.34 -38.99 -19.88
N ALA A 68 -37.80 -38.21 -18.88
CA ALA A 68 -36.94 -37.38 -18.04
C ALA A 68 -35.94 -38.22 -17.23
N LYS A 69 -36.38 -39.37 -16.66
CA LYS A 69 -35.48 -40.30 -15.95
C LYS A 69 -34.41 -40.91 -16.87
N ARG A 70 -34.78 -41.26 -18.14
CA ARG A 70 -33.81 -41.74 -19.14
C ARG A 70 -32.80 -40.66 -19.52
N SER A 71 -33.25 -39.43 -19.79
CA SER A 71 -32.38 -38.30 -20.11
C SER A 71 -31.41 -37.97 -18.95
N VAL A 72 -31.88 -38.00 -17.72
CA VAL A 72 -31.02 -37.80 -16.52
C VAL A 72 -29.98 -38.94 -16.38
N ARG A 73 -30.38 -40.18 -16.67
CA ARG A 73 -29.48 -41.34 -16.63
C ARG A 73 -28.38 -41.27 -17.70
N GLU A 74 -28.73 -40.84 -18.92
CA GLU A 74 -27.77 -40.62 -20.01
C GLU A 74 -26.82 -39.45 -19.71
N LYS A 75 -27.35 -38.33 -19.15
CA LYS A 75 -26.53 -37.19 -18.75
C LYS A 75 -25.56 -37.58 -17.61
N LYS A 76 -26.01 -38.40 -16.62
CA LYS A 76 -25.11 -38.94 -15.58
C LYS A 76 -24.03 -39.85 -16.17
N LYS A 77 -24.35 -40.67 -17.19
CA LYS A 77 -23.36 -41.53 -17.86
C LYS A 77 -22.31 -40.73 -18.65
N LYS A 78 -22.76 -39.68 -19.35
CA LYS A 78 -21.86 -38.74 -20.05
C LYS A 78 -21.01 -37.91 -19.08
N LEU A 79 -21.59 -37.49 -17.94
CA LEU A 79 -20.87 -36.78 -16.91
C LEU A 79 -19.79 -37.65 -16.26
N LYS A 80 -20.11 -38.92 -15.94
CA LYS A 80 -19.15 -39.88 -15.40
C LYS A 80 -18.01 -40.15 -16.40
N ALA A 81 -18.31 -40.34 -17.67
CA ALA A 81 -17.29 -40.54 -18.71
C ALA A 81 -16.39 -39.29 -18.89
N ALA A 82 -16.95 -38.08 -18.72
CA ALA A 82 -16.19 -36.85 -18.74
C ALA A 82 -15.32 -36.70 -17.48
N GLN A 83 -15.84 -37.07 -16.32
CA GLN A 83 -15.07 -37.10 -15.06
C GLN A 83 -13.91 -38.10 -15.09
N ASP A 84 -14.13 -39.29 -15.66
CA ASP A 84 -13.09 -40.33 -15.85
C ASP A 84 -11.99 -39.83 -16.81
N LYS A 85 -12.37 -39.08 -17.88
CA LYS A 85 -11.40 -38.44 -18.77
C LYS A 85 -10.59 -37.33 -18.03
N VAL A 86 -11.26 -36.48 -17.27
CA VAL A 86 -10.61 -35.42 -16.47
C VAL A 86 -9.68 -36.01 -15.42
N SER A 87 -10.06 -37.14 -14.78
CA SER A 87 -9.19 -37.87 -13.86
C SER A 87 -7.92 -38.39 -14.56
N LYS A 88 -8.07 -39.01 -15.72
CA LYS A 88 -6.92 -39.48 -16.52
C LYS A 88 -5.99 -38.33 -16.95
N TYR A 89 -6.56 -37.18 -17.33
CA TYR A 89 -5.76 -36.00 -17.63
C TYR A 89 -5.07 -35.42 -16.38
N LYS A 90 -5.72 -35.43 -15.22
CA LYS A 90 -5.10 -35.04 -13.94
C LYS A 90 -3.94 -35.96 -13.55
N ASP A 91 -4.13 -37.26 -13.69
CA ASP A 91 -3.07 -38.25 -13.40
C ASP A 91 -1.90 -38.11 -14.37
N SER A 92 -2.17 -37.80 -15.64
CA SER A 92 -1.14 -37.52 -16.66
C SER A 92 -0.40 -36.21 -16.33
N ILE A 93 -1.13 -35.13 -15.99
CA ILE A 93 -0.54 -33.84 -15.57
C ILE A 93 0.27 -34.03 -14.29
N GLN A 94 -0.22 -34.76 -13.30
CA GLN A 94 0.51 -35.01 -12.05
C GLN A 94 1.79 -35.81 -12.27
N LYS A 95 1.77 -36.79 -13.19
CA LYS A 95 2.98 -37.53 -13.59
C LYS A 95 3.98 -36.63 -14.32
N THR A 96 3.49 -35.75 -15.20
CA THR A 96 4.33 -34.79 -15.94
C THR A 96 4.89 -33.71 -14.99
N THR A 97 4.08 -33.20 -14.04
CA THR A 97 4.54 -32.22 -13.05
C THR A 97 5.57 -32.82 -12.09
N LYS A 98 5.40 -34.10 -11.71
CA LYS A 98 6.35 -34.79 -10.85
C LYS A 98 7.69 -35.09 -11.55
N ALA A 99 7.66 -35.33 -12.86
CA ALA A 99 8.86 -35.43 -13.69
C ALA A 99 9.54 -34.07 -13.93
N LEU A 100 8.77 -32.97 -13.88
CA LEU A 100 9.26 -31.59 -14.00
C LEU A 100 9.90 -31.07 -12.70
N ASP A 101 9.40 -31.51 -11.52
CA ASP A 101 9.94 -31.14 -10.21
C ASP A 101 11.26 -31.86 -9.89
N GLU A 102 11.55 -33.00 -10.52
CA GLU A 102 12.77 -33.78 -10.30
C GLU A 102 13.95 -33.38 -11.22
N GLU A 103 13.69 -32.75 -12.41
CA GLU A 103 14.74 -32.33 -13.34
C GLU A 103 14.41 -30.98 -14.03
N GLY A 104 14.46 -29.89 -13.32
CA GLY A 104 14.16 -28.57 -13.86
C GLY A 104 14.91 -28.21 -15.14
N VAL A 105 14.30 -28.41 -16.26
CA VAL A 105 14.43 -27.88 -17.64
C VAL A 105 14.24 -29.02 -18.64
N PHE A 106 13.23 -28.92 -19.51
CA PHE A 106 13.14 -29.80 -20.68
C PHE A 106 14.42 -29.66 -21.52
N SER A 107 15.06 -30.77 -21.81
CA SER A 107 16.12 -30.80 -22.81
C SER A 107 15.50 -30.45 -24.18
N PRO A 108 16.28 -29.88 -25.12
CA PRO A 108 15.82 -29.61 -26.49
C PRO A 108 15.18 -30.83 -27.17
N GLU A 109 15.62 -32.03 -26.79
CA GLU A 109 15.14 -33.32 -27.34
C GLU A 109 13.75 -33.73 -26.79
N GLU A 110 13.43 -33.39 -25.52
CA GLU A 110 12.09 -33.63 -24.95
C GLU A 110 11.04 -32.66 -25.47
N LEU A 111 11.43 -31.42 -25.75
CA LEU A 111 10.61 -30.46 -26.50
C LEU A 111 10.33 -30.96 -27.92
N GLU A 112 11.24 -31.69 -28.53
CA GLU A 112 11.02 -32.34 -29.85
C GLU A 112 10.10 -33.56 -29.79
N ALA A 113 9.92 -34.20 -28.66
CA ALA A 113 9.01 -35.35 -28.51
C ALA A 113 7.52 -34.99 -28.35
N LEU A 114 7.19 -33.71 -28.09
CA LEU A 114 5.78 -33.26 -28.06
C LEU A 114 5.21 -33.20 -29.48
N PRO A 115 3.94 -33.59 -29.70
CA PRO A 115 3.27 -33.46 -31.01
C PRO A 115 3.38 -32.01 -31.52
N LYS A 116 3.75 -31.85 -32.80
CA LYS A 116 3.95 -30.53 -33.44
C LYS A 116 2.78 -29.57 -33.24
N SER A 117 1.55 -30.09 -33.29
CA SER A 117 0.31 -29.34 -33.00
C SER A 117 0.24 -28.78 -31.58
N MET A 118 0.78 -29.49 -30.56
CA MET A 118 0.82 -28.97 -29.18
C MET A 118 1.90 -27.94 -28.99
N ARG A 119 3.00 -27.98 -29.73
CA ARG A 119 4.07 -26.96 -29.67
C ARG A 119 3.66 -25.66 -30.34
N GLU A 120 3.04 -25.74 -31.49
CA GLU A 120 2.63 -24.59 -32.30
C GLU A 120 1.39 -23.91 -31.67
N GLU A 121 0.38 -24.66 -31.23
CA GLU A 121 -0.81 -24.10 -30.54
C GLU A 121 -0.52 -23.51 -29.18
N ALA A 122 0.40 -24.08 -28.41
CA ALA A 122 0.74 -23.55 -27.09
C ALA A 122 1.58 -22.26 -27.16
N SER A 123 2.43 -22.09 -28.18
CA SER A 123 3.29 -20.92 -28.34
C SER A 123 2.66 -19.76 -29.11
N GLU A 124 1.79 -20.05 -30.11
CA GLU A 124 1.20 -19.02 -30.96
C GLU A 124 -0.01 -18.31 -30.37
N ASN A 125 -0.67 -18.89 -29.37
CA ASN A 125 -1.91 -18.36 -28.81
C ASN A 125 -1.74 -17.60 -27.48
N VAL A 126 -0.56 -17.68 -26.83
CA VAL A 126 -0.29 -16.95 -25.60
C VAL A 126 0.23 -15.54 -25.93
N ILE A 127 -0.56 -14.52 -25.65
CA ILE A 127 -0.22 -13.12 -25.90
C ILE A 127 0.50 -12.50 -24.70
N PHE A 128 0.16 -12.96 -23.50
CA PHE A 128 0.76 -12.54 -22.26
C PHE A 128 0.81 -13.72 -21.28
N LYS A 129 1.96 -13.91 -20.66
CA LYS A 129 2.14 -14.80 -19.50
C LYS A 129 2.66 -13.96 -18.35
N ALA A 130 1.99 -14.03 -17.19
CA ALA A 130 2.47 -13.39 -16.00
C ALA A 130 3.81 -14.02 -15.56
N ASN A 131 4.69 -13.20 -14.98
CA ASN A 131 5.84 -13.72 -14.27
C ASN A 131 5.34 -14.44 -13.00
N GLU A 132 5.93 -15.57 -12.69
CA GLU A 132 5.60 -16.34 -11.49
C GLU A 132 5.81 -15.51 -10.22
N GLY A 133 4.96 -15.74 -9.22
CA GLY A 133 4.99 -15.05 -7.94
C GLY A 133 4.20 -13.74 -7.93
N PRO A 134 4.78 -12.59 -7.53
CA PRO A 134 4.01 -11.37 -7.22
C PRO A 134 3.15 -10.82 -8.36
N GLN A 135 3.59 -10.93 -9.62
CA GLN A 135 2.78 -10.48 -10.75
C GLN A 135 1.56 -11.38 -10.97
N GLU A 136 1.73 -12.67 -10.81
CA GLU A 136 0.64 -13.66 -10.86
C GLU A 136 -0.34 -13.44 -9.70
N ASP A 137 0.18 -13.25 -8.48
CA ASP A 137 -0.62 -12.96 -7.28
C ASP A 137 -1.47 -11.70 -7.45
N PHE A 138 -0.90 -10.65 -8.05
CA PHE A 138 -1.63 -9.41 -8.34
C PHE A 138 -2.78 -9.62 -9.32
N LEU A 139 -2.52 -10.32 -10.42
CA LEU A 139 -3.54 -10.64 -11.42
C LEU A 139 -4.60 -11.61 -10.88
N ALA A 140 -4.24 -12.47 -9.93
CA ALA A 140 -5.15 -13.41 -9.28
C ALA A 140 -5.94 -12.81 -8.11
N ALA A 141 -5.55 -11.64 -7.59
CA ALA A 141 -6.11 -11.05 -6.39
C ALA A 141 -7.61 -10.77 -6.50
N GLY A 142 -8.36 -11.22 -5.50
CA GLY A 142 -9.82 -11.06 -5.40
C GLY A 142 -10.26 -9.86 -4.54
N GLU A 143 -9.34 -9.19 -3.88
CA GLU A 143 -9.60 -8.05 -3.00
C GLU A 143 -10.06 -6.83 -3.80
N THR A 144 -10.85 -5.96 -3.16
CA THR A 144 -11.42 -4.78 -3.82
C THR A 144 -10.35 -3.74 -4.16
N ASP A 145 -9.30 -3.60 -3.37
CA ASP A 145 -8.30 -2.53 -3.48
C ASP A 145 -6.91 -3.11 -3.21
N VAL A 146 -6.08 -3.29 -4.25
CA VAL A 146 -4.79 -3.98 -4.15
C VAL A 146 -3.65 -3.08 -4.61
N LEU A 147 -2.61 -3.01 -3.78
CA LEU A 147 -1.33 -2.39 -4.11
C LEU A 147 -0.31 -3.45 -4.57
N PHE A 148 0.21 -3.30 -5.78
CA PHE A 148 1.39 -3.99 -6.27
C PHE A 148 2.57 -3.03 -6.21
N GLY A 149 3.36 -3.09 -5.16
CA GLY A 149 4.35 -2.07 -4.81
C GLY A 149 5.70 -2.64 -4.41
N GLY A 150 6.77 -1.87 -4.59
CA GLY A 150 8.12 -2.26 -4.22
C GLY A 150 9.18 -1.81 -5.21
N ALA A 151 10.25 -2.60 -5.37
CA ALA A 151 11.39 -2.26 -6.21
C ALA A 151 11.01 -1.99 -7.68
N ALA A 152 11.85 -1.21 -8.36
CA ALA A 152 11.69 -0.97 -9.79
C ALA A 152 11.95 -2.24 -10.60
N GLY A 153 11.33 -2.33 -11.78
CA GLY A 153 11.56 -3.44 -12.71
C GLY A 153 10.74 -4.72 -12.45
N GLY A 154 9.93 -4.80 -11.39
CA GLY A 154 9.12 -5.98 -11.05
C GLY A 154 7.90 -6.25 -11.95
N GLY A 155 7.76 -5.61 -13.11
CA GLY A 155 6.66 -5.86 -14.05
C GLY A 155 5.32 -5.22 -13.70
N LYS A 156 5.28 -4.28 -12.75
CA LYS A 156 4.07 -3.63 -12.21
C LYS A 156 3.20 -2.96 -13.28
N SER A 157 3.78 -2.08 -14.08
CA SER A 157 3.03 -1.32 -15.11
C SER A 157 2.48 -2.22 -16.22
N TYR A 158 3.12 -3.36 -16.49
CA TYR A 158 2.61 -4.34 -17.44
C TYR A 158 1.39 -5.07 -16.89
N ALA A 159 1.43 -5.48 -15.62
CA ALA A 159 0.28 -6.06 -14.93
C ALA A 159 -0.91 -5.09 -14.89
N MET A 160 -0.65 -3.79 -14.71
CA MET A 160 -1.66 -2.72 -14.75
C MET A 160 -2.37 -2.62 -16.10
N LEU A 161 -1.68 -2.93 -17.21
CA LEU A 161 -2.29 -2.97 -18.54
C LEU A 161 -3.10 -4.24 -18.82
N VAL A 162 -2.71 -5.35 -18.18
CA VAL A 162 -3.35 -6.65 -18.41
C VAL A 162 -4.60 -6.83 -17.56
N ASP A 163 -4.57 -6.43 -16.30
CA ASP A 163 -5.66 -6.69 -15.35
C ASP A 163 -7.03 -6.14 -15.78
N PRO A 164 -7.16 -4.92 -16.37
CA PRO A 164 -8.45 -4.41 -16.84
C PRO A 164 -9.05 -5.22 -18.00
N LEU A 165 -8.27 -6.08 -18.65
CA LEU A 165 -8.78 -6.94 -19.73
C LEU A 165 -9.65 -8.09 -19.22
N ARG A 166 -9.67 -8.33 -17.90
CA ARG A 166 -10.45 -9.41 -17.24
C ARG A 166 -11.90 -9.46 -17.71
N TYR A 167 -12.53 -8.31 -17.87
CA TYR A 167 -13.92 -8.17 -18.29
C TYR A 167 -14.08 -7.51 -19.68
N ALA A 168 -13.01 -7.43 -20.47
CA ALA A 168 -13.07 -6.77 -21.78
C ALA A 168 -14.00 -7.50 -22.79
N HIS A 169 -14.43 -8.70 -22.49
CA HIS A 169 -15.46 -9.42 -23.24
C HIS A 169 -16.91 -9.00 -22.89
N ARG A 170 -17.10 -8.14 -21.87
CA ARG A 170 -18.39 -7.68 -21.37
C ARG A 170 -18.71 -6.26 -21.81
N THR A 171 -19.87 -6.04 -22.42
CA THR A 171 -20.29 -4.73 -22.95
C THR A 171 -20.36 -3.65 -21.86
N ALA A 172 -20.75 -3.99 -20.62
CA ALA A 172 -20.84 -3.07 -19.51
C ALA A 172 -19.50 -2.70 -18.87
N HIS A 173 -18.41 -3.36 -19.28
CA HIS A 173 -17.10 -3.10 -18.69
C HIS A 173 -16.56 -1.72 -19.09
N ARG A 174 -16.17 -0.97 -18.09
CA ARG A 174 -15.54 0.35 -18.20
C ARG A 174 -14.35 0.39 -17.25
N ALA A 175 -13.16 0.47 -17.79
CA ALA A 175 -11.92 0.57 -17.03
C ALA A 175 -11.30 1.94 -17.21
N LEU A 176 -10.66 2.44 -16.15
CA LEU A 176 -9.91 3.70 -16.13
C LEU A 176 -8.50 3.44 -15.63
N ILE A 177 -7.50 3.72 -16.45
CA ILE A 177 -6.08 3.69 -16.08
C ILE A 177 -5.59 5.12 -15.87
N LEU A 178 -4.99 5.40 -14.74
CA LEU A 178 -4.55 6.73 -14.35
C LEU A 178 -3.04 6.77 -14.08
N ARG A 179 -2.45 7.91 -14.36
CA ARG A 179 -1.13 8.37 -13.89
C ARG A 179 -1.16 9.83 -13.45
N ARG A 180 -0.05 10.34 -12.95
CA ARG A 180 0.07 11.72 -12.50
C ARG A 180 -0.04 12.73 -13.65
N SER A 181 0.59 12.44 -14.78
CA SER A 181 0.66 13.37 -15.91
C SER A 181 0.50 12.68 -17.26
N MET A 182 0.14 13.48 -18.28
CA MET A 182 0.02 12.98 -19.65
C MET A 182 1.34 12.44 -20.24
N PRO A 183 2.52 13.05 -20.02
CA PRO A 183 3.79 12.47 -20.46
C PRO A 183 4.04 11.07 -19.90
N GLU A 184 3.71 10.83 -18.64
CA GLU A 184 3.87 9.53 -17.99
C GLU A 184 2.95 8.45 -18.60
N LEU A 185 1.75 8.84 -19.07
CA LEU A 185 0.82 7.90 -19.70
C LEU A 185 1.28 7.37 -21.06
N ARG A 186 2.17 8.07 -21.77
CA ARG A 186 2.57 7.71 -23.13
C ARG A 186 3.09 6.29 -23.21
N GLU A 187 3.98 5.91 -22.31
CA GLU A 187 4.54 4.56 -22.29
C GLU A 187 3.48 3.49 -22.12
N LEU A 188 2.50 3.71 -21.23
CA LEU A 188 1.38 2.79 -21.02
C LEU A 188 0.50 2.68 -22.26
N ILE A 189 0.20 3.83 -22.90
CA ILE A 189 -0.59 3.87 -24.14
C ILE A 189 0.14 3.11 -25.25
N ASP A 190 1.44 3.33 -25.43
CA ASP A 190 2.22 2.68 -26.47
C ASP A 190 2.30 1.17 -26.24
N LYS A 191 2.55 0.71 -25.02
CA LYS A 191 2.49 -0.70 -24.65
C LYS A 191 1.09 -1.31 -24.88
N SER A 192 0.03 -0.55 -24.59
CA SER A 192 -1.34 -1.02 -24.85
C SER A 192 -1.62 -1.20 -26.34
N ARG A 193 -1.02 -0.36 -27.22
CA ARG A 193 -1.12 -0.50 -28.69
C ARG A 193 -0.45 -1.76 -29.21
N GLU A 194 0.57 -2.23 -28.53
CA GLU A 194 1.21 -3.50 -28.87
C GLU A 194 0.42 -4.71 -28.38
N LEU A 195 -0.20 -4.59 -27.21
CA LEU A 195 -0.84 -5.69 -26.50
C LEU A 195 -2.32 -5.89 -26.89
N TYR A 196 -3.13 -4.83 -26.84
CA TYR A 196 -4.59 -4.96 -26.94
C TYR A 196 -5.09 -5.45 -28.29
N PRO A 197 -4.53 -5.02 -29.45
CA PRO A 197 -4.95 -5.57 -30.76
C PRO A 197 -4.60 -7.04 -30.95
N LYS A 198 -3.53 -7.52 -30.29
CA LYS A 198 -3.16 -8.93 -30.31
C LYS A 198 -4.13 -9.75 -29.47
N ALA A 199 -4.50 -9.24 -28.28
CA ALA A 199 -5.43 -9.91 -27.38
C ALA A 199 -6.87 -9.89 -27.90
N PHE A 200 -7.29 -8.79 -28.54
CA PHE A 200 -8.65 -8.57 -29.02
C PHE A 200 -8.63 -8.09 -30.47
N LYS A 201 -8.82 -9.01 -31.39
CA LYS A 201 -8.91 -8.67 -32.82
C LYS A 201 -10.07 -7.70 -33.05
N GLY A 202 -9.77 -6.51 -33.57
CA GLY A 202 -10.73 -5.45 -33.79
C GLY A 202 -10.85 -4.43 -32.65
N ALA A 203 -10.04 -4.51 -31.61
CA ALA A 203 -9.88 -3.42 -30.64
C ALA A 203 -9.34 -2.16 -31.34
N LYS A 204 -9.93 -0.99 -31.05
CA LYS A 204 -9.58 0.29 -31.70
C LYS A 204 -9.29 1.35 -30.65
N TYR A 205 -8.15 2.01 -30.80
CA TYR A 205 -7.78 3.14 -29.96
C TYR A 205 -8.23 4.46 -30.57
N LYS A 206 -8.85 5.32 -29.78
CA LYS A 206 -9.24 6.69 -30.15
C LYS A 206 -8.28 7.67 -29.50
N GLU A 207 -7.44 8.28 -30.30
CA GLU A 207 -6.35 9.19 -29.87
C GLU A 207 -6.83 10.39 -29.05
N VAL A 208 -7.88 11.06 -29.51
CA VAL A 208 -8.40 12.27 -28.85
C VAL A 208 -9.01 11.93 -27.49
N GLU A 209 -9.80 10.87 -27.46
CA GLU A 209 -10.51 10.42 -26.28
C GLU A 209 -9.60 9.61 -25.31
N LYS A 210 -8.40 9.20 -25.77
CA LYS A 210 -7.50 8.27 -25.05
C LYS A 210 -8.21 7.00 -24.60
N LEU A 211 -8.99 6.41 -25.50
CA LEU A 211 -9.97 5.39 -25.20
C LEU A 211 -9.82 4.18 -26.13
N TRP A 212 -9.67 3.00 -25.56
CA TRP A 212 -9.84 1.75 -26.28
C TRP A 212 -11.31 1.36 -26.33
N ASN A 213 -11.78 1.00 -27.51
CA ASN A 213 -13.07 0.34 -27.73
C ASN A 213 -12.82 -1.10 -28.18
N PHE A 214 -13.37 -2.04 -27.45
CA PHE A 214 -13.29 -3.46 -27.73
C PHE A 214 -14.50 -3.92 -28.55
N PRO A 215 -14.39 -5.02 -29.32
CA PRO A 215 -15.51 -5.56 -30.11
C PRO A 215 -16.76 -5.88 -29.28
N SER A 216 -16.60 -6.22 -28.02
CA SER A 216 -17.69 -6.44 -27.05
C SER A 216 -18.48 -5.18 -26.70
N GLY A 217 -17.93 -3.98 -26.97
CA GLY A 217 -18.40 -2.70 -26.46
C GLY A 217 -17.77 -2.28 -25.15
N ALA A 218 -16.90 -3.09 -24.54
CA ALA A 218 -16.09 -2.70 -23.41
C ALA A 218 -15.18 -1.52 -23.75
N LYS A 219 -14.77 -0.76 -22.72
CA LYS A 219 -13.91 0.40 -22.90
C LYS A 219 -12.81 0.44 -21.85
N VAL A 220 -11.60 0.80 -22.27
CA VAL A 220 -10.48 1.14 -21.37
C VAL A 220 -10.02 2.56 -21.68
N GLU A 221 -10.16 3.43 -20.70
CA GLU A 221 -9.84 4.85 -20.79
C GLU A 221 -8.51 5.12 -20.09
N PHE A 222 -7.67 5.99 -20.67
CA PHE A 222 -6.45 6.51 -20.07
C PHE A 222 -6.66 7.95 -19.63
N GLY A 223 -6.36 8.24 -18.36
CA GLY A 223 -6.52 9.54 -17.77
C GLY A 223 -5.35 9.94 -16.86
N PHE A 224 -5.35 11.17 -16.40
CA PHE A 224 -4.32 11.67 -15.50
C PHE A 224 -4.88 12.64 -14.46
N LEU A 225 -4.20 12.75 -13.31
CA LEU A 225 -4.54 13.63 -12.20
C LEU A 225 -3.30 14.43 -11.79
N GLU A 226 -3.15 15.65 -12.27
CA GLU A 226 -2.05 16.55 -11.86
C GLU A 226 -2.31 17.17 -10.48
N ARG A 227 -3.59 17.43 -10.16
CA ARG A 227 -4.06 17.99 -8.90
C ARG A 227 -5.25 17.19 -8.38
N ASP A 228 -5.48 17.24 -7.09
CA ASP A 228 -6.64 16.57 -6.48
C ASP A 228 -7.98 17.01 -7.10
N ALA A 229 -8.11 18.29 -7.49
CA ALA A 229 -9.32 18.80 -8.16
C ALA A 229 -9.59 18.15 -9.53
N ASP A 230 -8.58 17.57 -10.18
CA ASP A 230 -8.77 16.92 -11.49
C ASP A 230 -9.66 15.67 -11.41
N VAL A 231 -9.81 15.11 -10.24
CA VAL A 231 -10.68 13.95 -10.01
C VAL A 231 -12.16 14.25 -10.33
N TYR A 232 -12.57 15.51 -10.26
CA TYR A 232 -13.94 15.90 -10.58
C TYR A 232 -14.28 15.77 -12.08
N ARG A 233 -13.28 15.62 -12.98
CA ARG A 233 -13.52 15.26 -14.40
C ARG A 233 -14.25 13.93 -14.55
N TYR A 234 -14.11 13.03 -13.57
CA TYR A 234 -14.77 11.73 -13.53
C TYR A 234 -16.11 11.74 -12.78
N GLN A 235 -16.59 12.93 -12.40
CA GLN A 235 -17.90 13.10 -11.79
C GLN A 235 -19.00 12.62 -12.75
N GLY A 236 -19.95 11.83 -12.22
CA GLY A 236 -21.03 11.26 -13.04
C GLY A 236 -20.65 9.99 -13.81
N GLN A 237 -19.38 9.66 -13.94
CA GLN A 237 -18.90 8.43 -14.59
C GLN A 237 -19.12 7.21 -13.68
N ALA A 238 -19.12 6.04 -14.31
CA ALA A 238 -19.19 4.75 -13.62
C ALA A 238 -18.14 3.82 -14.25
N TYR A 239 -17.33 3.22 -13.40
CA TYR A 239 -16.28 2.31 -13.80
C TYR A 239 -16.43 0.98 -13.04
N SER A 240 -16.16 -0.11 -13.72
CA SER A 240 -16.07 -1.44 -13.12
C SER A 240 -14.63 -1.80 -12.71
N TRP A 241 -13.67 -1.04 -13.19
CA TRP A 241 -12.27 -1.17 -12.83
C TRP A 241 -11.58 0.20 -12.85
N ILE A 242 -10.80 0.50 -11.83
CA ILE A 242 -9.99 1.73 -11.77
C ILE A 242 -8.58 1.35 -11.33
N GLY A 243 -7.59 1.77 -12.13
CA GLY A 243 -6.19 1.56 -11.82
C GLY A 243 -5.40 2.86 -11.76
N PHE A 244 -4.50 2.99 -10.80
CA PHE A 244 -3.55 4.10 -10.74
C PHE A 244 -2.12 3.56 -10.73
N ASP A 245 -1.39 3.81 -11.80
CA ASP A 245 0.02 3.44 -11.91
C ASP A 245 0.88 4.56 -11.30
N GLU A 246 1.81 4.19 -10.41
CA GLU A 246 2.63 5.09 -9.59
C GLU A 246 1.78 5.97 -8.63
N ILE A 247 0.93 5.32 -7.82
CA ILE A 247 -0.02 6.02 -6.93
C ILE A 247 0.65 6.92 -5.89
N THR A 248 1.92 6.66 -5.54
CA THR A 248 2.72 7.52 -4.64
C THR A 248 2.97 8.92 -5.20
N HIS A 249 2.69 9.15 -6.46
CA HIS A 249 2.70 10.50 -7.05
C HIS A 249 1.50 11.36 -6.62
N LEU A 250 0.43 10.78 -6.10
CA LEU A 250 -0.69 11.52 -5.51
C LEU A 250 -0.33 11.97 -4.09
N PRO A 251 -0.30 13.28 -3.81
CA PRO A 251 0.10 13.77 -2.47
C PRO A 251 -0.83 13.33 -1.35
N THR A 252 -2.12 13.17 -1.64
CA THR A 252 -3.15 12.80 -0.67
C THR A 252 -3.97 11.62 -1.15
N GLU A 253 -4.61 10.91 -0.24
CA GLU A 253 -5.53 9.81 -0.57
C GLU A 253 -6.91 10.30 -1.06
N PHE A 254 -7.18 11.62 -1.06
CA PHE A 254 -8.48 12.18 -1.40
C PHE A 254 -8.98 11.73 -2.77
N SER A 255 -8.14 11.90 -3.80
CA SER A 255 -8.49 11.54 -5.18
C SER A 255 -8.79 10.04 -5.33
N TRP A 256 -8.03 9.18 -4.64
CA TRP A 256 -8.22 7.73 -4.65
C TRP A 256 -9.55 7.33 -3.98
N ASN A 257 -9.85 7.91 -2.81
CA ASN A 257 -11.11 7.69 -2.12
C ASN A 257 -12.31 8.22 -2.92
N TYR A 258 -12.16 9.37 -3.60
CA TYR A 258 -13.21 9.89 -4.48
C TYR A 258 -13.50 8.94 -5.65
N LEU A 259 -12.46 8.40 -6.29
CA LEU A 259 -12.60 7.44 -7.39
C LEU A 259 -13.25 6.14 -6.94
N ALA A 260 -13.01 5.68 -5.72
CA ALA A 260 -13.69 4.51 -5.16
C ALA A 260 -15.22 4.67 -5.21
N SER A 261 -15.74 5.89 -5.04
CA SER A 261 -17.19 6.16 -5.16
C SER A 261 -17.72 6.06 -6.60
N ARG A 262 -16.84 5.94 -7.58
CA ARG A 262 -17.19 5.72 -9.00
C ARG A 262 -17.23 4.25 -9.39
N LEU A 263 -16.77 3.34 -8.52
CA LEU A 263 -16.84 1.90 -8.74
C LEU A 263 -18.27 1.40 -8.70
N ARG A 264 -18.83 1.15 -9.86
CA ARG A 264 -20.19 0.59 -10.01
C ARG A 264 -20.38 0.04 -11.42
N THR A 265 -21.25 -0.95 -11.54
CA THR A 265 -21.65 -1.54 -12.81
C THR A 265 -23.10 -1.98 -12.75
N THR A 266 -23.74 -2.08 -13.90
CA THR A 266 -25.08 -2.66 -14.05
C THR A 266 -25.05 -4.15 -14.40
N ASP A 267 -23.87 -4.70 -14.69
CA ASP A 267 -23.69 -6.12 -14.99
C ASP A 267 -23.40 -6.88 -13.69
N PRO A 268 -24.27 -7.78 -13.24
CA PRO A 268 -24.12 -8.50 -11.97
C PRO A 268 -22.96 -9.52 -11.99
N GLU A 269 -22.41 -9.84 -13.14
CA GLU A 269 -21.29 -10.75 -13.26
C GLU A 269 -19.93 -10.04 -13.25
N ILE A 270 -19.92 -8.72 -13.22
CA ILE A 270 -18.72 -7.92 -13.04
C ILE A 270 -18.64 -7.49 -11.57
N VAL A 271 -17.59 -7.88 -10.90
CA VAL A 271 -17.26 -7.36 -9.56
C VAL A 271 -16.36 -6.13 -9.72
N PRO A 272 -16.82 -4.92 -9.34
CA PRO A 272 -15.99 -3.74 -9.44
C PRO A 272 -14.83 -3.75 -8.45
N TYR A 273 -13.62 -3.32 -8.89
CA TYR A 273 -12.44 -3.30 -8.02
C TYR A 273 -11.39 -2.28 -8.49
N MET A 274 -10.45 -2.00 -7.60
CA MET A 274 -9.35 -1.05 -7.79
C MET A 274 -8.00 -1.74 -7.75
N ARG A 275 -7.05 -1.18 -8.49
CA ARG A 275 -5.66 -1.64 -8.53
C ARG A 275 -4.72 -0.46 -8.53
N CYS A 276 -3.66 -0.53 -7.77
CA CYS A 276 -2.61 0.48 -7.85
C CYS A 276 -1.22 -0.13 -7.84
N THR A 277 -0.30 0.58 -8.46
CA THR A 277 1.12 0.23 -8.41
C THR A 277 1.92 1.38 -7.81
N ALA A 278 3.06 1.09 -7.23
CA ALA A 278 3.98 2.11 -6.76
C ALA A 278 5.40 1.58 -6.57
N ASN A 279 6.35 2.51 -6.68
CA ASN A 279 7.64 2.39 -6.03
C ASN A 279 7.60 3.14 -4.70
N PRO A 280 8.42 2.76 -3.70
CA PRO A 280 8.65 3.58 -2.52
C PRO A 280 9.16 4.97 -2.89
N GLY A 281 8.80 5.97 -2.12
CA GLY A 281 9.11 7.37 -2.38
C GLY A 281 7.97 8.13 -3.05
N GLY A 282 8.20 9.43 -3.34
CA GLY A 282 7.17 10.33 -3.84
C GLY A 282 6.30 10.96 -2.76
N ALA A 283 5.54 11.99 -3.15
CA ALA A 283 4.77 12.84 -2.23
C ALA A 283 3.69 12.08 -1.44
N GLY A 284 3.17 10.99 -2.00
CA GLY A 284 2.11 10.19 -1.39
C GLY A 284 2.58 8.92 -0.68
N ALA A 285 3.89 8.66 -0.64
CA ALA A 285 4.43 7.42 -0.06
C ALA A 285 3.90 7.15 1.36
N HIS A 286 3.75 8.19 2.17
CA HIS A 286 3.27 8.08 3.53
C HIS A 286 1.83 7.52 3.62
N TRP A 287 0.87 8.12 2.88
CA TRP A 287 -0.52 7.65 2.96
C TRP A 287 -0.69 6.27 2.31
N VAL A 288 0.09 5.98 1.24
CA VAL A 288 0.10 4.66 0.61
C VAL A 288 0.59 3.59 1.58
N LYS A 289 1.71 3.86 2.27
CA LYS A 289 2.25 2.97 3.30
C LYS A 289 1.24 2.72 4.41
N LYS A 290 0.65 3.77 4.98
CA LYS A 290 -0.37 3.68 6.02
C LYS A 290 -1.62 2.91 5.58
N ARG A 291 -2.00 3.00 4.30
CA ARG A 291 -3.21 2.38 3.77
C ARG A 291 -3.05 0.89 3.50
N TYR A 292 -1.87 0.45 2.99
CA TYR A 292 -1.70 -0.89 2.46
C TYR A 292 -0.63 -1.72 3.16
N ILE A 293 0.42 -1.10 3.71
CA ILE A 293 1.62 -1.81 4.16
C ILE A 293 1.64 -1.97 5.67
N ASP A 294 1.44 -0.86 6.41
CA ASP A 294 1.47 -0.88 7.87
C ASP A 294 0.36 -1.75 8.52
N PRO A 295 -0.86 -1.88 7.94
CA PRO A 295 -1.94 -2.60 8.62
C PRO A 295 -1.75 -4.11 8.71
N ASN A 296 -1.07 -4.73 7.73
CA ASN A 296 -0.98 -6.20 7.66
C ASN A 296 0.31 -6.66 6.94
N PRO A 297 0.82 -7.87 7.25
CA PRO A 297 1.93 -8.46 6.50
C PRO A 297 1.66 -8.54 4.98
N PRO A 298 2.71 -8.50 4.14
CA PRO A 298 2.57 -8.70 2.71
C PRO A 298 1.82 -9.99 2.35
N HIS A 299 1.09 -9.97 1.24
CA HIS A 299 0.25 -11.07 0.71
C HIS A 299 -0.99 -11.42 1.55
N GLU A 300 -1.16 -10.87 2.73
CA GLU A 300 -2.34 -11.10 3.55
C GLU A 300 -3.45 -10.08 3.27
N SER A 301 -4.68 -10.59 3.16
CA SER A 301 -5.86 -9.76 2.98
C SER A 301 -6.33 -9.17 4.30
N PHE A 302 -6.73 -7.91 4.30
CA PHE A 302 -7.33 -7.25 5.46
C PHE A 302 -8.49 -6.37 5.06
N LYS A 303 -9.29 -5.97 6.04
CA LYS A 303 -10.43 -5.08 5.84
C LYS A 303 -10.10 -3.69 6.38
N GLY A 304 -10.14 -2.69 5.53
CA GLY A 304 -9.95 -1.30 5.92
C GLY A 304 -11.13 -0.74 6.76
N ALA A 305 -10.93 0.42 7.36
CA ALA A 305 -11.97 1.12 8.14
C ALA A 305 -13.22 1.47 7.30
N ASP A 306 -13.04 1.65 5.99
CA ASP A 306 -14.11 1.87 5.01
C ASP A 306 -14.85 0.58 4.60
N GLY A 307 -14.46 -0.56 5.14
CA GLY A 307 -15.06 -1.86 4.86
C GLY A 307 -14.57 -2.55 3.60
N LEU A 308 -13.69 -1.92 2.81
CA LEU A 308 -13.10 -2.52 1.62
C LEU A 308 -11.99 -3.51 1.97
N THR A 309 -11.93 -4.62 1.24
CA THR A 309 -10.83 -5.57 1.36
C THR A 309 -9.60 -5.08 0.61
N ARG A 310 -8.45 -5.17 1.28
CA ARG A 310 -7.15 -4.73 0.76
C ARG A 310 -6.09 -5.79 0.84
N LYS A 311 -5.10 -5.66 -0.01
CA LYS A 311 -3.88 -6.48 0.01
C LYS A 311 -2.70 -5.67 -0.51
N PHE A 312 -1.55 -5.88 0.11
CA PHE A 312 -0.25 -5.45 -0.40
C PHE A 312 0.52 -6.63 -0.98
N ILE A 313 0.99 -6.49 -2.20
CA ILE A 313 1.83 -7.48 -2.89
C ILE A 313 3.16 -6.80 -3.18
N PRO A 314 4.26 -7.20 -2.52
CA PRO A 314 5.58 -6.64 -2.77
C PRO A 314 6.12 -7.09 -4.13
N ALA A 315 6.84 -6.19 -4.82
CA ALA A 315 7.54 -6.48 -6.05
C ALA A 315 9.04 -6.27 -5.88
N SER A 316 9.84 -7.17 -6.40
CA SER A 316 11.28 -7.06 -6.49
C SER A 316 11.76 -7.09 -7.94
N LEU A 317 13.00 -6.69 -8.18
CA LEU A 317 13.62 -6.83 -9.50
C LEU A 317 13.75 -8.31 -9.91
N GLN A 318 14.00 -9.18 -8.93
CA GLN A 318 14.20 -10.62 -9.16
C GLN A 318 12.94 -11.33 -9.67
N ASP A 319 11.76 -10.77 -9.40
CA ASP A 319 10.48 -11.29 -9.88
C ASP A 319 10.28 -11.08 -11.40
N ASN A 320 11.18 -10.35 -12.04
CA ASN A 320 11.14 -10.11 -13.48
C ASN A 320 12.35 -10.76 -14.18
N PRO A 321 12.19 -11.98 -14.71
CA PRO A 321 13.28 -12.71 -15.33
C PRO A 321 13.86 -12.01 -16.56
N TYR A 322 13.11 -11.12 -17.22
CA TYR A 322 13.58 -10.37 -18.38
C TYR A 322 14.60 -9.30 -18.03
N LEU A 323 14.51 -8.67 -16.86
CA LEU A 323 15.44 -7.64 -16.39
C LEU A 323 16.52 -8.20 -15.46
N ALA A 324 16.22 -9.29 -14.75
CA ALA A 324 17.17 -9.90 -13.81
C ALA A 324 18.33 -10.65 -14.52
N ARG A 325 18.09 -11.19 -15.74
CA ARG A 325 19.03 -12.09 -16.42
C ARG A 325 20.41 -11.49 -16.72
N ASP A 326 20.50 -10.23 -17.15
CA ASP A 326 21.77 -9.63 -17.58
C ASP A 326 22.47 -8.80 -16.50
N GLY A 327 21.81 -8.55 -15.39
CA GLY A 327 22.34 -7.79 -14.25
C GLY A 327 22.64 -6.31 -14.51
N ARG A 328 22.53 -5.82 -15.74
CA ARG A 328 22.84 -4.42 -16.09
C ARG A 328 21.90 -3.44 -15.43
N TYR A 329 20.61 -3.75 -15.41
CA TYR A 329 19.61 -2.88 -14.77
C TYR A 329 19.84 -2.79 -13.25
N GLU A 330 20.19 -3.90 -12.62
CA GLU A 330 20.57 -3.92 -11.20
C GLU A 330 21.80 -3.06 -10.91
N GLN A 331 22.82 -3.13 -11.78
CA GLN A 331 24.01 -2.29 -11.64
C GLN A 331 23.69 -0.79 -11.77
N MET A 332 22.77 -0.42 -12.69
CA MET A 332 22.29 0.97 -12.82
C MET A 332 21.60 1.43 -11.54
N LEU A 333 20.74 0.59 -10.95
CA LEU A 333 20.06 0.90 -9.68
C LEU A 333 21.06 1.00 -8.52
N LYS A 334 22.11 0.17 -8.48
CA LYS A 334 23.17 0.24 -7.46
C LYS A 334 23.99 1.53 -7.53
N ALA A 335 24.09 2.14 -8.70
CA ALA A 335 24.80 3.41 -8.91
C ALA A 335 24.01 4.64 -8.45
N LEU A 336 22.71 4.49 -8.11
CA LEU A 336 21.90 5.57 -7.61
C LEU A 336 22.36 6.05 -6.22
N PRO A 337 22.04 7.29 -5.83
CA PRO A 337 22.21 7.78 -4.47
C PRO A 337 21.57 6.83 -3.44
N PRO A 338 22.13 6.74 -2.22
CA PRO A 338 21.71 5.74 -1.22
C PRO A 338 20.19 5.65 -1.00
N THR A 339 19.53 6.79 -0.84
CA THR A 339 18.08 6.88 -0.63
C THR A 339 17.30 6.27 -1.82
N GLN A 340 17.62 6.71 -3.05
CA GLN A 340 16.96 6.20 -4.25
C GLN A 340 17.26 4.72 -4.50
N ARG A 341 18.48 4.27 -4.17
CA ARG A 341 18.84 2.85 -4.25
C ARG A 341 17.98 2.01 -3.29
N GLN A 342 17.84 2.44 -2.04
CA GLN A 342 16.98 1.74 -1.07
C GLN A 342 15.53 1.70 -1.53
N GLN A 343 15.02 2.77 -2.12
CA GLN A 343 13.66 2.83 -2.66
C GLN A 343 13.48 1.94 -3.89
N LEU A 344 14.34 2.11 -4.90
CA LEU A 344 14.12 1.52 -6.22
C LEU A 344 14.72 0.13 -6.40
N LEU A 345 15.82 -0.20 -5.71
CA LEU A 345 16.44 -1.52 -5.77
C LEU A 345 15.91 -2.43 -4.65
N GLU A 346 15.87 -1.92 -3.42
CA GLU A 346 15.51 -2.71 -2.25
C GLU A 346 14.01 -2.70 -1.96
N GLY A 347 13.26 -1.78 -2.58
CA GLY A 347 11.82 -1.63 -2.37
C GLY A 347 11.47 -1.16 -0.96
N ASN A 348 12.39 -0.45 -0.30
CA ASN A 348 12.24 -0.03 1.10
C ASN A 348 11.28 1.15 1.23
N TRP A 349 10.14 0.93 1.89
CA TRP A 349 9.09 1.92 2.14
C TRP A 349 9.37 2.82 3.35
N ASP A 350 10.40 2.52 4.11
CA ASP A 350 10.79 3.30 5.30
C ASP A 350 11.71 4.48 4.98
N VAL A 351 12.11 4.63 3.73
CA VAL A 351 13.04 5.68 3.27
C VAL A 351 12.30 6.73 2.46
N ALA A 352 12.25 7.96 2.97
CA ALA A 352 11.66 9.11 2.27
C ALA A 352 12.71 9.87 1.47
N GLU A 353 12.39 10.24 0.23
CA GLU A 353 13.24 11.12 -0.58
C GLU A 353 13.24 12.54 0.03
N GLY A 354 14.44 13.08 0.24
CA GLY A 354 14.61 14.38 0.90
C GLY A 354 14.34 14.35 2.40
N ALA A 355 14.30 13.17 3.03
CA ALA A 355 14.21 13.06 4.48
C ALA A 355 15.36 13.80 5.16
N ALA A 356 15.04 14.53 6.24
CA ALA A 356 16.02 15.30 6.98
C ALA A 356 17.00 14.40 7.75
N PHE A 357 16.58 13.19 8.12
CA PHE A 357 17.35 12.26 8.96
C PHE A 357 17.61 10.93 8.24
N THR A 358 18.49 10.96 7.24
CA THR A 358 18.81 9.78 6.42
C THR A 358 19.55 8.68 7.18
N GLU A 359 20.16 9.00 8.33
CA GLU A 359 20.81 8.06 9.23
C GLU A 359 19.85 7.34 10.20
N PHE A 360 18.59 7.76 10.25
CA PHE A 360 17.60 7.05 11.05
C PHE A 360 17.31 5.69 10.44
N ASP A 361 17.69 4.63 11.13
CA ASP A 361 17.42 3.24 10.75
C ASP A 361 16.51 2.60 11.79
N ARG A 362 15.35 2.12 11.36
CA ARG A 362 14.37 1.48 12.24
C ARG A 362 14.92 0.27 12.98
N ASN A 363 15.78 -0.51 12.33
CA ASN A 363 16.37 -1.71 12.93
C ASN A 363 17.40 -1.39 14.03
N LEU A 364 17.97 -0.17 14.00
CA LEU A 364 18.96 0.28 14.96
C LEU A 364 18.36 1.14 16.07
N HIS A 365 17.44 2.04 15.70
CA HIS A 365 16.91 3.06 16.60
C HIS A 365 15.60 2.67 17.26
N VAL A 366 14.83 1.71 16.69
CA VAL A 366 13.55 1.30 17.27
C VAL A 366 13.73 -0.01 18.03
N VAL A 367 13.31 -0.01 19.28
CA VAL A 367 13.46 -1.17 20.17
C VAL A 367 12.12 -1.60 20.76
N THR A 368 12.03 -2.86 21.13
CA THR A 368 10.88 -3.38 21.88
C THR A 368 10.85 -2.74 23.26
N PRO A 369 9.67 -2.33 23.78
CA PRO A 369 9.55 -1.80 25.12
C PRO A 369 10.13 -2.72 26.18
N PHE A 370 10.82 -2.12 27.14
CA PHE A 370 11.32 -2.76 28.33
C PHE A 370 11.04 -1.86 29.55
N ASP A 371 11.11 -2.43 30.75
CA ASP A 371 10.87 -1.66 31.97
C ASP A 371 12.00 -0.66 32.21
N ILE A 372 11.67 0.62 32.21
CA ILE A 372 12.64 1.70 32.47
C ILE A 372 13.05 1.64 33.94
N PRO A 373 14.36 1.46 34.24
CA PRO A 373 14.85 1.42 35.63
C PRO A 373 14.48 2.68 36.41
N ILE A 374 14.16 2.52 37.68
CA ILE A 374 13.67 3.60 38.54
C ILE A 374 14.70 4.73 38.73
N ASN A 375 15.97 4.39 38.65
CA ASN A 375 17.09 5.33 38.78
C ASN A 375 17.41 6.11 37.51
N TRP A 376 16.74 5.83 36.38
CA TRP A 376 16.93 6.60 35.16
C TRP A 376 16.20 7.93 35.27
N GLU A 377 16.90 9.00 34.92
CA GLU A 377 16.31 10.33 34.86
C GLU A 377 15.28 10.40 33.74
N ARG A 378 14.05 10.84 34.06
CA ARG A 378 12.95 10.97 33.11
C ARG A 378 12.68 12.42 32.76
N VAL A 379 12.47 12.67 31.49
CA VAL A 379 12.25 14.01 30.94
C VAL A 379 11.14 13.95 29.88
N LYS A 380 10.49 15.09 29.62
CA LYS A 380 9.49 15.18 28.56
C LYS A 380 9.62 16.45 27.74
N GLY A 381 9.27 16.39 26.48
CA GLY A 381 9.13 17.54 25.59
C GLY A 381 7.71 17.63 25.07
N ILE A 382 7.16 18.84 25.00
CA ILE A 382 5.76 19.08 24.62
C ILE A 382 5.72 20.12 23.50
N ASP A 383 5.11 19.77 22.39
CA ASP A 383 4.64 20.65 21.33
C ASP A 383 3.11 20.71 21.39
N TYR A 384 2.53 21.91 21.51
CA TYR A 384 1.09 22.09 21.65
C TYR A 384 0.48 22.71 20.42
N GLY A 385 -0.52 22.05 19.85
CA GLY A 385 -1.43 22.58 18.85
C GLY A 385 -2.88 22.26 19.20
N TYR A 386 -3.82 23.16 18.91
CA TYR A 386 -5.25 22.87 19.05
C TYR A 386 -5.82 22.31 17.74
N ALA A 387 -5.69 23.06 16.64
CA ALA A 387 -6.14 22.63 15.32
C ALA A 387 -5.20 21.60 14.67
N SER A 388 -3.93 21.64 15.03
CA SER A 388 -2.93 20.61 14.73
C SER A 388 -2.80 19.65 15.92
N GLU A 389 -1.95 18.65 15.76
CA GLU A 389 -1.67 17.69 16.82
C GLU A 389 -0.93 18.34 17.98
N SER A 390 -1.33 18.03 19.21
CA SER A 390 -0.48 18.19 20.39
C SER A 390 0.37 16.94 20.54
N ALA A 391 1.66 17.10 20.67
CA ALA A 391 2.60 16.01 20.87
C ALA A 391 3.32 16.15 22.22
N CYS A 392 3.44 15.04 22.93
CA CYS A 392 4.32 14.95 24.10
C CYS A 392 5.13 13.67 23.98
N VAL A 393 6.45 13.78 24.12
CA VAL A 393 7.35 12.63 24.12
C VAL A 393 8.07 12.53 25.46
N TRP A 394 8.17 11.32 26.00
CA TRP A 394 8.88 11.04 27.26
C TRP A 394 10.14 10.27 26.98
N GLY A 395 11.24 10.74 27.52
CA GLY A 395 12.55 10.12 27.42
C GLY A 395 13.11 9.75 28.79
N ALA A 396 13.85 8.67 28.83
CA ALA A 396 14.66 8.26 29.97
C ALA A 396 16.13 8.18 29.59
N VAL A 397 17.03 8.60 30.44
CA VAL A 397 18.47 8.62 30.16
C VAL A 397 19.15 7.48 30.88
N ASP A 398 19.79 6.60 30.14
CA ASP A 398 20.64 5.55 30.67
C ASP A 398 21.88 6.17 31.29
N PRO A 399 22.08 6.06 32.63
CA PRO A 399 23.21 6.68 33.29
C PRO A 399 24.55 6.03 32.95
N SER A 400 24.57 4.86 32.34
CA SER A 400 25.79 4.12 32.02
C SER A 400 26.52 4.71 30.82
N ASP A 401 25.80 5.15 29.79
CA ASP A 401 26.37 5.63 28.52
C ASP A 401 25.74 6.95 28.01
N GLY A 402 24.70 7.43 28.70
CA GLY A 402 23.97 8.64 28.31
C GLY A 402 22.99 8.44 27.15
N THR A 403 22.70 7.22 26.78
CA THR A 403 21.69 6.92 25.75
C THR A 403 20.32 7.41 26.16
N LEU A 404 19.65 8.16 25.30
CA LEU A 404 18.28 8.62 25.49
C LEU A 404 17.31 7.56 24.94
N VAL A 405 16.42 7.07 25.79
CA VAL A 405 15.38 6.10 25.40
C VAL A 405 14.03 6.81 25.43
N ILE A 406 13.42 7.02 24.27
CA ILE A 406 12.04 7.53 24.18
C ILE A 406 11.09 6.36 24.39
N TYR A 407 10.35 6.39 25.51
CA TYR A 407 9.58 5.22 25.97
C TYR A 407 8.07 5.41 25.89
N ARG A 408 7.59 6.64 25.63
CA ARG A 408 6.17 6.96 25.56
C ARG A 408 5.93 8.17 24.68
N GLU A 409 4.80 8.21 23.94
CA GLU A 409 4.32 9.39 23.24
C GLU A 409 2.83 9.62 23.48
N LEU A 410 2.41 10.90 23.46
CA LEU A 410 1.05 11.37 23.26
C LEU A 410 1.00 12.10 21.91
N TYR A 411 -0.01 11.84 21.10
CA TYR A 411 -0.17 12.50 19.80
C TYR A 411 -1.67 12.61 19.47
N GLN A 412 -2.25 13.81 19.67
CA GLN A 412 -3.70 13.98 19.54
C GLN A 412 -4.09 15.41 19.20
N LYS A 413 -5.13 15.58 18.36
CA LYS A 413 -5.76 16.87 18.00
C LYS A 413 -6.84 17.29 18.98
N ASN A 414 -7.21 18.57 18.87
CA ASN A 414 -8.37 19.18 19.51
C ASN A 414 -8.34 19.06 21.06
N LEU A 415 -7.14 19.14 21.64
CA LEU A 415 -6.96 19.17 23.08
C LEU A 415 -6.93 20.61 23.58
N LEU A 416 -7.81 20.95 24.53
CA LEU A 416 -7.63 22.14 25.34
C LEU A 416 -6.44 21.96 26.28
N GLY A 417 -5.84 23.08 26.76
CA GLY A 417 -4.71 23.00 27.71
C GLY A 417 -5.05 22.21 28.98
N THR A 418 -6.30 22.21 29.41
CA THR A 418 -6.81 21.43 30.56
C THR A 418 -6.84 19.92 30.23
N ASP A 419 -7.30 19.57 29.03
CA ASP A 419 -7.41 18.18 28.61
C ASP A 419 -6.01 17.58 28.41
N LEU A 420 -5.10 18.34 27.79
CA LEU A 420 -3.70 17.96 27.66
C LEU A 420 -3.05 17.72 29.04
N ALA A 421 -3.27 18.63 30.00
CA ALA A 421 -2.75 18.49 31.35
C ALA A 421 -3.25 17.20 32.02
N GLN A 422 -4.56 16.90 31.89
CA GLN A 422 -5.15 15.69 32.48
C GLN A 422 -4.61 14.43 31.83
N LEU A 423 -4.47 14.42 30.50
CA LEU A 423 -3.90 13.28 29.76
C LEU A 423 -2.47 13.00 30.16
N ILE A 424 -1.63 14.04 30.23
CA ILE A 424 -0.23 13.92 30.70
C ILE A 424 -0.20 13.37 32.12
N THR A 425 -1.03 13.92 33.05
CA THR A 425 -1.13 13.42 34.41
C THR A 425 -1.48 11.93 34.45
N ASN A 426 -2.49 11.52 33.69
CA ASN A 426 -2.91 10.11 33.66
C ASN A 426 -1.80 9.19 33.11
N MET A 427 -1.07 9.64 32.11
CA MET A 427 0.04 8.86 31.53
C MET A 427 1.27 8.78 32.42
N GLU A 428 1.42 9.71 33.40
CA GLU A 428 2.52 9.74 34.35
C GLU A 428 2.19 9.07 35.71
N LEU A 429 0.99 8.50 35.87
CA LEU A 429 0.59 7.84 37.14
C LEU A 429 1.53 6.70 37.57
N GLU A 430 2.11 6.01 36.63
CA GLU A 430 3.04 4.89 36.86
C GLU A 430 4.50 5.35 36.95
N ASP A 431 4.79 6.63 36.71
CA ASP A 431 6.16 7.13 36.81
C ASP A 431 6.55 7.31 38.27
N PRO A 432 7.75 6.87 38.69
CA PRO A 432 8.16 6.90 40.10
C PRO A 432 8.37 8.32 40.65
N PHE A 433 8.55 9.30 39.77
CA PHE A 433 8.80 10.69 40.09
C PHE A 433 8.09 11.63 39.14
N SER A 434 7.83 12.86 39.59
CA SER A 434 7.34 13.92 38.69
C SER A 434 8.32 14.18 37.56
N VAL A 435 7.89 13.95 36.33
CA VAL A 435 8.72 14.10 35.12
C VAL A 435 8.90 15.58 34.80
N GLN A 436 10.16 16.03 34.77
CA GLN A 436 10.49 17.40 34.36
C GLN A 436 10.36 17.53 32.84
N GLY A 437 9.96 18.70 32.37
CA GLY A 437 9.75 18.86 30.93
C GLY A 437 9.96 20.26 30.41
N VAL A 438 9.88 20.35 29.09
CA VAL A 438 9.91 21.61 28.35
C VAL A 438 8.67 21.71 27.47
N LEU A 439 8.17 22.93 27.34
CA LEU A 439 6.98 23.24 26.54
C LEU A 439 7.33 24.37 25.58
N ASP A 440 6.79 24.29 24.36
CA ASP A 440 6.95 25.35 23.35
C ASP A 440 6.72 26.73 23.99
N THR A 441 7.60 27.66 23.67
CA THR A 441 7.56 29.03 24.20
C THR A 441 6.32 29.80 23.79
N ALA A 442 5.67 29.49 22.67
CA ALA A 442 4.41 30.10 22.25
C ALA A 442 3.29 29.87 23.27
N CYS A 443 3.31 28.74 23.96
CA CYS A 443 2.33 28.36 24.97
C CYS A 443 2.37 29.22 26.25
N TRP A 444 3.41 30.01 26.42
CA TRP A 444 3.58 30.93 27.55
C TRP A 444 3.16 32.37 27.21
N SER A 445 2.78 32.62 25.97
CA SER A 445 2.28 33.92 25.53
C SER A 445 0.76 33.95 25.65
N ARG A 446 0.22 35.09 26.11
CA ARG A 446 -1.23 35.29 26.18
C ARG A 446 -1.79 35.51 24.78
N THR A 447 -2.72 34.68 24.37
CA THR A 447 -3.41 34.77 23.05
C THR A 447 -4.77 35.50 23.17
N GLY A 448 -5.15 35.94 24.34
CA GLY A 448 -6.41 36.65 24.62
C GLY A 448 -6.32 37.63 25.77
N THR A 449 -7.38 38.41 25.97
CA THR A 449 -7.44 39.45 27.03
C THR A 449 -7.63 38.87 28.44
N THR A 450 -8.14 37.63 28.56
CA THR A 450 -8.45 37.03 29.86
C THR A 450 -8.16 35.53 29.85
N GLY A 451 -7.68 35.01 30.97
CA GLY A 451 -7.42 33.58 31.20
C GLY A 451 -5.93 33.21 31.33
N PRO A 452 -5.67 32.01 31.86
CA PRO A 452 -4.31 31.50 31.97
C PRO A 452 -3.80 31.07 30.59
N THR A 453 -2.48 31.19 30.39
CA THR A 453 -1.81 30.59 29.22
C THR A 453 -1.85 29.06 29.30
N VAL A 454 -1.60 28.38 28.19
CA VAL A 454 -1.49 26.91 28.18
C VAL A 454 -0.39 26.46 29.14
N GLY A 455 0.77 27.13 29.10
CA GLY A 455 1.87 26.85 30.03
C GLY A 455 1.47 27.02 31.51
N GLU A 456 0.77 28.12 31.84
CA GLU A 456 0.25 28.33 33.22
C GLU A 456 -0.79 27.25 33.60
N THR A 457 -1.61 26.79 32.67
CA THR A 457 -2.61 25.73 32.91
C THR A 457 -1.93 24.42 33.28
N LEU A 458 -0.93 24.02 32.51
CA LEU A 458 -0.14 22.82 32.77
C LEU A 458 0.62 22.89 34.08
N VAL A 459 1.23 24.05 34.39
CA VAL A 459 1.94 24.24 35.67
C VAL A 459 0.98 24.21 36.88
N ARG A 460 -0.21 24.81 36.78
CA ARG A 460 -1.25 24.73 37.81
C ARG A 460 -1.75 23.28 38.02
N ALA A 461 -1.73 22.46 37.00
CA ALA A 461 -2.04 21.03 37.10
C ALA A 461 -0.91 20.20 37.74
N GLY A 462 0.22 20.84 38.13
CA GLY A 462 1.34 20.20 38.84
C GLY A 462 2.52 19.78 37.96
N HIS A 463 2.48 20.06 36.66
CA HIS A 463 3.60 19.70 35.76
C HIS A 463 4.77 20.67 35.93
N LYS A 464 5.98 20.13 36.11
CA LYS A 464 7.22 20.89 36.20
C LYS A 464 7.75 21.17 34.79
N LEU A 465 7.45 22.37 34.27
CA LEU A 465 7.76 22.75 32.90
C LEU A 465 8.64 23.98 32.81
N ARG A 466 9.56 23.99 31.86
CA ARG A 466 10.37 25.14 31.47
C ARG A 466 10.02 25.52 30.02
N ARG A 467 10.44 26.73 29.60
CA ARG A 467 10.34 27.15 28.19
C ARG A 467 11.35 26.36 27.37
N ALA A 468 10.92 25.88 26.21
CA ALA A 468 11.78 25.21 25.24
C ALA A 468 12.72 26.19 24.53
N ASP A 469 13.87 25.71 24.08
CA ASP A 469 14.72 26.43 23.13
C ASP A 469 14.11 26.36 21.73
N LYS A 470 14.01 27.52 21.05
CA LYS A 470 13.40 27.65 19.72
C LYS A 470 14.38 27.46 18.58
N ASN A 471 15.67 27.31 18.82
CA ASN A 471 16.66 27.20 17.74
C ASN A 471 16.47 25.90 16.96
N ARG A 472 15.75 26.00 15.83
CA ARG A 472 15.39 24.85 15.00
C ARG A 472 16.62 24.19 14.35
N ILE A 473 17.51 25.01 13.78
CA ILE A 473 18.72 24.51 13.10
C ILE A 473 19.62 23.78 14.10
N GLN A 474 19.89 24.40 15.25
CA GLN A 474 20.70 23.75 16.28
C GLN A 474 20.02 22.48 16.82
N GLY A 475 18.70 22.51 16.97
CA GLY A 475 17.94 21.34 17.41
C GLY A 475 18.01 20.18 16.41
N LYS A 476 17.89 20.47 15.10
CA LYS A 476 18.11 19.47 14.05
C LYS A 476 19.50 18.85 14.12
N ILE A 477 20.55 19.70 14.24
CA ILE A 477 21.94 19.23 14.39
C ILE A 477 22.08 18.32 15.62
N GLN A 478 21.46 18.67 16.75
CA GLN A 478 21.49 17.82 17.94
C GLN A 478 20.81 16.46 17.70
N ILE A 479 19.69 16.42 16.98
CA ILE A 479 19.03 15.15 16.64
C ILE A 479 19.95 14.28 15.77
N HIS A 480 20.64 14.85 14.77
CA HIS A 480 21.66 14.14 14.00
C HIS A 480 22.75 13.55 14.92
N GLU A 481 23.21 14.28 15.93
CA GLU A 481 24.18 13.78 16.89
C GLU A 481 23.64 12.63 17.76
N TYR A 482 22.36 12.67 18.12
CA TYR A 482 21.71 11.59 18.88
C TYR A 482 21.45 10.34 18.02
N LEU A 483 21.25 10.49 16.72
CA LEU A 483 21.09 9.35 15.80
C LEU A 483 22.42 8.61 15.52
N LYS A 484 23.57 9.21 15.81
CA LYS A 484 24.86 8.55 15.58
C LYS A 484 25.06 7.31 16.44
N ILE A 485 25.68 6.32 15.85
CA ILE A 485 26.09 5.09 16.53
C ILE A 485 27.36 5.35 17.35
N THR A 486 27.36 4.90 18.58
CA THR A 486 28.54 4.98 19.47
C THR A 486 29.59 3.95 19.09
N GLN A 487 30.78 4.05 19.65
CA GLN A 487 31.85 3.05 19.46
C GLN A 487 31.45 1.64 19.97
N SER A 488 30.46 1.56 20.88
CA SER A 488 29.91 0.29 21.34
C SER A 488 28.91 -0.36 20.37
N GLY A 489 28.60 0.30 19.23
CA GLY A 489 27.62 -0.17 18.26
C GLY A 489 26.15 0.16 18.62
N ARG A 490 25.91 0.83 19.75
CA ARG A 490 24.56 1.24 20.19
C ARG A 490 24.29 2.69 19.75
N PRO A 491 23.10 3.00 19.19
CA PRO A 491 22.73 4.39 18.88
C PRO A 491 22.52 5.19 20.19
N ARG A 492 22.77 6.49 20.13
CA ARG A 492 22.62 7.38 21.31
C ARG A 492 21.18 7.72 21.64
N ILE A 493 20.26 7.49 20.71
CA ILE A 493 18.82 7.53 20.92
C ILE A 493 18.23 6.19 20.54
N GLN A 494 17.36 5.68 21.37
CA GLN A 494 16.49 4.54 21.10
C GLN A 494 15.04 4.94 21.33
N ILE A 495 14.15 4.41 20.52
CA ILE A 495 12.73 4.76 20.55
C ILE A 495 11.94 3.47 20.69
N PHE A 496 11.04 3.39 21.63
CA PHE A 496 10.14 2.25 21.77
C PHE A 496 9.19 2.19 20.59
N ASN A 497 8.88 0.98 20.12
CA ASN A 497 7.99 0.78 18.97
C ASN A 497 6.53 1.23 19.23
N ASN A 498 6.16 1.54 20.48
CA ASN A 498 4.89 2.15 20.87
C ASN A 498 4.87 3.68 20.72
N CYS A 499 5.90 4.28 20.09
CA CYS A 499 5.97 5.69 19.70
C CYS A 499 5.87 5.85 18.16
N PRO A 500 4.77 5.42 17.53
CA PRO A 500 4.67 5.30 16.08
C PRO A 500 4.71 6.64 15.35
N ASN A 501 4.22 7.74 15.98
CA ASN A 501 4.20 9.04 15.34
C ASN A 501 5.58 9.66 15.27
N LEU A 502 6.35 9.58 16.35
CA LEU A 502 7.74 10.05 16.36
C LEU A 502 8.61 9.26 15.36
N ILE A 503 8.46 7.93 15.34
CA ILE A 503 9.16 7.07 14.39
C ILE A 503 8.84 7.49 12.96
N ARG A 504 7.56 7.69 12.64
CA ARG A 504 7.09 8.14 11.33
C ARG A 504 7.70 9.48 10.92
N GLU A 505 7.67 10.47 11.83
CA GLU A 505 8.17 11.81 11.53
C GLU A 505 9.68 11.80 11.32
N LEU A 506 10.46 11.11 12.14
CA LEU A 506 11.91 10.99 11.93
C LEU A 506 12.27 10.29 10.62
N GLN A 507 11.49 9.30 10.19
CA GLN A 507 11.70 8.61 8.92
C GLN A 507 11.35 9.46 7.71
N GLY A 508 10.33 10.32 7.81
CA GLY A 508 9.69 10.92 6.65
C GLY A 508 9.72 12.44 6.57
N ILE A 509 10.12 13.15 7.63
CA ILE A 509 10.12 14.62 7.62
C ILE A 509 11.11 15.15 6.58
N PRO A 510 10.63 15.94 5.57
CA PRO A 510 11.50 16.43 4.51
C PRO A 510 12.31 17.65 4.96
N LEU A 511 13.41 17.91 4.28
CA LEU A 511 14.12 19.17 4.36
C LEU A 511 13.26 20.31 3.78
N ASP A 512 13.34 21.49 4.38
CA ASP A 512 12.73 22.69 3.80
C ASP A 512 13.42 23.03 2.46
N LYS A 513 12.60 23.20 1.40
CA LYS A 513 13.10 23.48 0.05
C LYS A 513 13.79 24.83 -0.07
N SER A 514 13.41 25.79 0.76
CA SER A 514 13.97 27.15 0.79
C SER A 514 15.15 27.28 1.73
N ASN A 515 15.19 26.46 2.78
CA ASN A 515 16.25 26.40 3.78
C ASN A 515 16.59 24.93 4.13
N PRO A 516 17.48 24.26 3.37
CA PRO A 516 17.82 22.87 3.61
C PRO A 516 18.48 22.58 4.97
N GLU A 517 18.87 23.61 5.72
CA GLU A 517 19.37 23.46 7.10
C GLU A 517 18.25 23.19 8.10
N ASP A 518 16.99 23.45 7.75
CA ASP A 518 15.80 23.15 8.58
C ASP A 518 14.96 22.03 7.95
N VAL A 519 13.96 21.57 8.68
CA VAL A 519 12.91 20.68 8.18
C VAL A 519 11.72 21.48 7.64
N ASP A 520 10.95 20.90 6.71
CA ASP A 520 9.76 21.53 6.15
C ASP A 520 8.65 21.65 7.24
N THR A 521 8.38 22.86 7.68
CA THR A 521 7.35 23.16 8.68
C THR A 521 5.91 22.97 8.19
N LYS A 522 5.71 22.67 6.91
CA LYS A 522 4.40 22.30 6.36
C LYS A 522 4.12 20.81 6.47
N ALA A 523 5.14 20.01 6.74
CA ALA A 523 4.99 18.60 7.04
C ALA A 523 4.48 18.41 8.49
N SER A 524 4.07 17.20 8.81
CA SER A 524 3.75 16.82 10.19
C SER A 524 5.05 16.73 11.00
N ASP A 525 5.31 17.69 11.85
CA ASP A 525 6.56 17.85 12.61
C ASP A 525 6.36 17.93 14.14
N HIS A 526 5.16 17.61 14.64
CA HIS A 526 4.80 17.83 16.04
C HIS A 526 5.54 16.93 17.04
N ALA A 527 5.66 15.63 16.74
CA ALA A 527 6.43 14.71 17.58
C ALA A 527 7.94 14.98 17.47
N TYR A 528 8.40 15.35 16.26
CA TYR A 528 9.76 15.81 16.01
C TYR A 528 10.07 17.08 16.82
N ASP A 529 9.19 18.08 16.82
CA ASP A 529 9.39 19.31 17.58
C ASP A 529 9.37 19.05 19.09
N ALA A 530 8.48 18.20 19.58
CA ALA A 530 8.50 17.76 20.98
C ALA A 530 9.83 17.08 21.35
N LEU A 531 10.35 16.18 20.49
CA LEU A 531 11.67 15.57 20.68
C LEU A 531 12.79 16.62 20.62
N ARG A 532 12.74 17.52 19.67
CA ARG A 532 13.72 18.61 19.53
C ARG A 532 13.79 19.47 20.78
N TYR A 533 12.65 19.87 21.33
CA TYR A 533 12.58 20.61 22.59
C TYR A 533 13.21 19.82 23.76
N LEU A 534 12.89 18.53 23.84
CA LEU A 534 13.45 17.65 24.85
C LEU A 534 14.99 17.59 24.75
N ILE A 535 15.52 17.33 23.56
CA ILE A 535 16.97 17.21 23.31
C ILE A 535 17.69 18.54 23.55
N MET A 536 17.13 19.67 23.12
CA MET A 536 17.71 21.00 23.34
C MET A 536 17.73 21.40 24.79
N SER A 537 16.81 20.91 25.62
CA SER A 537 16.83 21.13 27.07
C SER A 537 17.93 20.34 27.77
N ARG A 538 18.50 19.37 27.09
CA ARG A 538 19.57 18.48 27.56
C ARG A 538 20.61 18.32 26.45
N PRO A 539 21.36 19.39 26.11
CA PRO A 539 22.41 19.30 25.12
C PRO A 539 23.40 18.22 25.57
N ARG A 540 23.78 17.40 24.59
CA ARG A 540 24.66 16.28 24.85
C ARG A 540 25.97 16.75 25.43
N MET A 541 26.33 16.24 26.57
CA MET A 541 27.68 16.44 27.16
C MET A 541 28.63 15.48 26.45
N SER A 542 29.61 16.05 25.79
CA SER A 542 30.58 15.30 24.99
C SER A 542 31.57 14.48 25.85
N ASN A 543 31.65 14.73 27.16
CA ASN A 543 32.61 14.09 28.05
C ASN A 543 32.17 14.15 29.52
N PRO A 544 32.36 13.10 30.33
CA PRO A 544 32.18 13.18 31.79
C PRO A 544 32.98 14.30 32.47
N LEU A 545 34.13 14.68 31.92
CA LEU A 545 34.94 15.80 32.37
C LEU A 545 34.29 17.18 32.16
N ASP A 546 33.47 17.34 31.11
CA ASP A 546 32.72 18.56 30.85
C ASP A 546 31.59 18.72 31.88
N ARG A 547 30.97 17.61 32.30
CA ARG A 547 29.98 17.59 33.39
C ARG A 547 30.56 18.06 34.71
N MET A 548 31.78 17.65 35.02
CA MET A 548 32.50 18.16 36.23
C MET A 548 32.86 19.64 36.12
N ARG A 549 33.17 20.12 34.92
CA ARG A 549 33.45 21.55 34.68
C ARG A 549 32.21 22.43 34.85
N ASP A 550 31.05 21.96 34.36
CA ASP A 550 29.80 22.71 34.46
C ASP A 550 29.26 22.69 35.90
N ILE A 551 29.36 21.55 36.60
CA ILE A 551 29.05 21.48 38.03
C ILE A 551 29.95 22.43 38.84
N LYS A 552 31.25 22.50 38.52
CA LYS A 552 32.16 23.46 39.13
C LYS A 552 31.83 24.90 38.76
N ARG A 553 31.38 25.19 37.55
CA ARG A 553 30.93 26.54 37.14
C ARG A 553 29.64 26.94 37.87
N GLU A 554 28.65 26.07 38.00
CA GLU A 554 27.43 26.34 38.76
C GLU A 554 27.74 26.55 40.24
N GLN A 555 28.68 25.81 40.82
CA GLN A 555 29.13 26.00 42.19
C GLN A 555 29.98 27.27 42.39
N SER A 556 30.67 27.75 41.34
CA SER A 556 31.44 28.99 41.40
C SER A 556 30.59 30.25 41.20
N TYR A 557 29.33 30.11 40.82
CA TYR A 557 28.35 31.21 40.69
C TYR A 557 27.41 31.32 41.91
N ALA A 558 27.75 30.73 43.03
CA ALA A 558 27.06 31.05 44.28
C ALA A 558 27.36 32.52 44.60
N PRO A 559 26.35 33.39 44.73
CA PRO A 559 26.60 34.80 45.09
C PRO A 559 27.34 34.87 46.41
N ILE A 560 28.40 35.69 46.47
CA ILE A 560 29.22 35.93 47.66
C ILE A 560 28.36 36.54 48.78
N ASP A 561 27.25 37.15 48.38
CA ASP A 561 26.25 37.71 49.34
C ASP A 561 24.83 37.28 48.85
N SER A 562 24.19 36.42 49.65
CA SER A 562 22.82 35.94 49.40
C SER A 562 21.76 37.05 49.59
N THR A 563 22.11 38.20 50.07
CA THR A 563 21.19 39.31 50.36
C THR A 563 21.13 40.33 49.22
N PHE A 564 22.15 40.44 48.37
CA PHE A 564 22.25 41.47 47.33
C PHE A 564 22.41 40.93 45.93
N GLY A 565 22.50 39.63 45.71
CA GLY A 565 22.43 39.03 44.36
C GLY A 565 23.58 39.37 43.40
N TYR A 566 24.75 39.79 43.91
CA TYR A 566 25.96 40.05 43.13
C TYR A 566 27.03 38.99 43.37
#